data_61f2590d90697317b2076d71f3290621
#
_entry.id   61f2590d90697317b2076d71f3290621
#
_cell.length_a   1.000
_cell.length_b   1.000
_cell.length_c   1.000
_cell.angle_alpha   90.00
_cell.angle_beta   90.00
_cell.angle_gamma   90.00
#
_symmetry.space_group_name_H-M   'P 1'
#
loop_
_entity.id
_entity.type
_entity.pdbx_description
1 polymer ?
#
loop_
_entity_poly.entity_id
_entity_poly.type
_entity_poly.pdbx_seq_one_letter_code
_entity_poly.pdbx_strand_id
1 'polypeptide(L)'
;MYDGYVALIDQDRIRILADGFTFTNEIRLDAKEEFLYVVETTGKRISRLRVRPDGKLTDREIFGPDNLGKGFPDGVTFDAFGNLWGTLIMSDQLFALTPEGECRILFDDGVPAATDALEKAFYARAVTPELMLAAAGKVAPWMASVTFGDPDLKTVYLGRLRGERIPYFRSPDAGLPMVHW
;
A
#
# COMPACT_ATOMS: atom_id res chain seq x y z
N MET A 1 13.27 0.14 12.51
CA MET A 1 14.00 1.43 12.52
C MET A 1 12.97 2.49 12.16
N TYR A 2 12.91 3.59 12.92
CA TYR A 2 11.93 4.67 12.68
C TYR A 2 12.65 5.80 11.93
N ASP A 3 12.94 5.57 10.65
CA ASP A 3 13.73 6.44 9.79
C ASP A 3 12.94 7.00 8.59
N GLY A 4 11.67 6.61 8.47
CA GLY A 4 10.78 7.11 7.42
C GLY A 4 10.25 8.51 7.73
N TYR A 5 10.05 9.30 6.68
CA TYR A 5 9.48 10.64 6.78
C TYR A 5 8.59 10.97 5.57
N VAL A 6 7.76 12.00 5.73
CA VAL A 6 7.00 12.65 4.68
C VAL A 6 7.57 14.04 4.46
N ALA A 7 7.93 14.36 3.22
CA ALA A 7 8.45 15.66 2.84
C ALA A 7 7.51 16.36 1.85
N LEU A 8 7.40 17.68 1.99
CA LEU A 8 6.78 18.55 1.01
C LEU A 8 7.87 19.23 0.17
N ILE A 9 7.73 19.13 -1.14
CA ILE A 9 8.53 19.89 -2.10
C ILE A 9 7.68 21.06 -2.58
N ASP A 10 8.13 22.27 -2.29
CA ASP A 10 7.46 23.51 -2.67
C ASP A 10 8.46 24.42 -3.34
N GLN A 11 8.29 24.62 -4.66
CA GLN A 11 9.24 25.38 -5.50
C GLN A 11 10.68 24.89 -5.26
N ASP A 12 11.49 25.69 -4.54
CA ASP A 12 12.90 25.45 -4.31
C ASP A 12 13.21 24.89 -2.91
N ARG A 13 12.17 24.52 -2.13
CA ARG A 13 12.33 24.10 -0.74
C ARG A 13 11.81 22.70 -0.50
N ILE A 14 12.57 21.91 0.28
CA ILE A 14 12.14 20.64 0.81
C ILE A 14 11.95 20.82 2.31
N ARG A 15 10.77 20.45 2.83
CA ARG A 15 10.46 20.51 4.25
C ARG A 15 9.95 19.13 4.70
N ILE A 16 10.49 18.61 5.79
CA ILE A 16 9.94 17.43 6.43
C ILE A 16 8.68 17.87 7.19
N LEU A 17 7.54 17.26 6.87
CA LEU A 17 6.25 17.54 7.49
C LEU A 17 5.92 16.57 8.63
N ALA A 18 6.39 15.33 8.53
CA ALA A 18 6.24 14.30 9.56
C ALA A 18 7.36 13.27 9.42
N ASP A 19 7.79 12.68 10.54
CA ASP A 19 8.85 11.67 10.61
C ASP A 19 8.50 10.53 11.58
N GLY A 20 9.46 9.65 11.85
CA GLY A 20 9.28 8.55 12.79
C GLY A 20 8.37 7.45 12.29
N PHE A 21 8.32 7.21 10.97
CA PHE A 21 7.63 6.06 10.36
C PHE A 21 8.59 4.88 10.19
N THR A 22 8.03 3.69 10.06
CA THR A 22 8.79 2.47 9.78
C THR A 22 8.76 2.12 8.31
N PHE A 23 9.81 2.49 7.58
CA PHE A 23 9.93 2.27 6.14
C PHE A 23 8.71 2.83 5.38
N THR A 24 8.65 4.16 5.22
CA THR A 24 7.64 4.80 4.38
C THR A 24 7.77 4.31 2.93
N ASN A 25 6.66 3.90 2.34
CA ASN A 25 6.61 3.43 0.96
C ASN A 25 5.79 4.40 0.10
N GLU A 26 4.49 4.34 0.18
CA GLU A 26 3.59 5.18 -0.60
C GLU A 26 2.77 6.11 0.29
N ILE A 27 2.31 7.22 -0.28
CA ILE A 27 1.39 8.16 0.35
C ILE A 27 0.21 8.44 -0.58
N ARG A 28 -0.98 8.63 0.00
CA ARG A 28 -2.20 9.04 -0.73
C ARG A 28 -3.02 10.04 0.06
N LEU A 29 -3.54 11.04 -0.61
CA LEU A 29 -4.61 11.88 -0.08
C LEU A 29 -5.96 11.20 -0.31
N ASP A 30 -6.90 11.39 0.63
CA ASP A 30 -8.29 11.03 0.39
C ASP A 30 -8.97 12.01 -0.59
N ALA A 31 -10.21 11.69 -0.99
CA ALA A 31 -10.95 12.47 -1.98
C ALA A 31 -11.21 13.93 -1.58
N LYS A 32 -11.15 14.25 -0.29
CA LYS A 32 -11.36 15.60 0.25
C LYS A 32 -10.06 16.32 0.61
N GLU A 33 -8.93 15.63 0.46
CA GLU A 33 -7.60 16.10 0.90
C GLU A 33 -7.57 16.47 2.39
N GLU A 34 -8.44 15.82 3.19
CA GLU A 34 -8.50 16.03 4.64
C GLU A 34 -7.47 15.18 5.38
N PHE A 35 -7.10 14.03 4.81
CA PHE A 35 -6.13 13.11 5.38
C PHE A 35 -5.09 12.67 4.36
N LEU A 36 -3.84 12.60 4.81
CA LEU A 36 -2.74 11.94 4.11
C LEU A 36 -2.52 10.57 4.74
N TYR A 37 -2.62 9.53 3.91
CA TYR A 37 -2.35 8.14 4.30
C TYR A 37 -0.91 7.79 3.94
N VAL A 38 -0.24 7.10 4.87
CA VAL A 38 1.18 6.74 4.76
C VAL A 38 1.31 5.23 4.96
N VAL A 39 1.88 4.55 3.98
CA VAL A 39 2.19 3.13 4.06
C VAL A 39 3.48 2.95 4.86
N GLU A 40 3.40 2.21 5.97
CA GLU A 40 4.56 1.78 6.75
C GLU A 40 4.85 0.30 6.47
N THR A 41 5.65 0.01 5.47
CA THR A 41 5.89 -1.35 4.95
C THR A 41 6.36 -2.30 6.05
N THR A 42 7.47 -2.02 6.71
CA THR A 42 7.97 -2.88 7.79
C THR A 42 7.22 -2.71 9.12
N GLY A 43 6.41 -1.66 9.23
CA GLY A 43 5.42 -1.47 10.29
C GLY A 43 4.16 -2.30 10.11
N LYS A 44 3.96 -2.86 8.90
CA LYS A 44 2.80 -3.68 8.51
C LYS A 44 1.46 -2.98 8.76
N ARG A 45 1.41 -1.66 8.55
CA ARG A 45 0.24 -0.83 8.86
C ARG A 45 0.13 0.39 7.94
N ILE A 46 -1.02 1.01 8.01
CA ILE A 46 -1.27 2.31 7.40
C ILE A 46 -1.42 3.35 8.51
N SER A 47 -0.64 4.41 8.44
CA SER A 47 -0.86 5.60 9.26
C SER A 47 -1.62 6.65 8.45
N ARG A 48 -2.44 7.48 9.10
CA ARG A 48 -3.00 8.68 8.48
C ARG A 48 -2.75 9.91 9.35
N LEU A 49 -2.63 11.05 8.70
CA LEU A 49 -2.40 12.34 9.33
C LEU A 49 -3.41 13.34 8.77
N ARG A 50 -3.93 14.20 9.61
CA ARG A 50 -4.80 15.29 9.18
C ARG A 50 -4.01 16.36 8.44
N VAL A 51 -4.48 16.72 7.26
CA VAL A 51 -3.95 17.83 6.45
C VAL A 51 -4.61 19.12 6.93
N ARG A 52 -3.80 20.12 7.28
CA ARG A 52 -4.27 21.43 7.71
C ARG A 52 -4.24 22.43 6.56
N PRO A 53 -5.06 23.50 6.57
CA PRO A 53 -5.06 24.51 5.50
C PRO A 53 -3.71 25.21 5.28
N ASP A 54 -2.84 25.21 6.28
CA ASP A 54 -1.47 25.73 6.18
C ASP A 54 -0.45 24.71 5.68
N GLY A 55 -0.92 23.54 5.23
CA GLY A 55 -0.11 22.44 4.70
C GLY A 55 0.62 21.60 5.74
N LYS A 56 0.36 21.83 7.04
CA LYS A 56 0.92 20.99 8.10
C LYS A 56 0.18 19.66 8.20
N LEU A 57 0.89 18.63 8.64
CA LEU A 57 0.34 17.32 8.99
C LEU A 57 0.27 17.22 10.53
N THR A 58 -0.90 16.82 11.04
CA THR A 58 -1.17 16.68 12.48
C THR A 58 -1.97 15.41 12.78
N ASP A 59 -2.21 15.15 14.06
CA ASP A 59 -3.14 14.11 14.51
C ASP A 59 -2.87 12.74 13.88
N ARG A 60 -1.58 12.30 13.90
CA ARG A 60 -1.19 11.00 13.40
C ARG A 60 -1.87 9.88 14.17
N GLU A 61 -2.50 8.97 13.47
CA GLU A 61 -3.11 7.77 14.01
C GLU A 61 -2.90 6.58 13.07
N ILE A 62 -3.07 5.35 13.57
CA ILE A 62 -3.12 4.15 12.75
C ILE A 62 -4.52 4.06 12.15
N PHE A 63 -4.58 3.81 10.83
CA PHE A 63 -5.83 3.60 10.12
C PHE A 63 -6.02 2.12 9.80
N GLY A 64 -7.06 1.52 10.38
CA GLY A 64 -7.31 0.08 10.29
C GLY A 64 -6.55 -0.73 11.35
N PRO A 65 -6.19 -1.99 11.06
CA PRO A 65 -5.48 -2.85 11.98
C PRO A 65 -4.04 -2.36 12.27
N ASP A 66 -3.56 -2.55 13.49
CA ASP A 66 -2.15 -2.33 13.86
C ASP A 66 -1.18 -3.20 13.07
N ASN A 67 -1.69 -4.31 12.53
CA ASN A 67 -0.95 -5.26 11.72
C ASN A 67 -1.88 -5.83 10.65
N LEU A 68 -1.57 -5.57 9.39
CA LEU A 68 -2.33 -6.02 8.22
C LEU A 68 -2.18 -7.52 7.90
N GLY A 69 -1.49 -8.27 8.73
CA GLY A 69 -1.34 -9.72 8.58
C GLY A 69 -0.02 -10.14 7.92
N LYS A 70 -0.09 -11.17 7.08
CA LYS A 70 1.10 -11.70 6.39
C LYS A 70 1.52 -10.81 5.23
N GLY A 71 2.83 -10.77 4.95
CA GLY A 71 3.42 -9.89 3.96
C GLY A 71 3.57 -8.45 4.47
N PHE A 72 3.83 -7.55 3.55
CA PHE A 72 4.16 -6.16 3.85
C PHE A 72 3.35 -5.23 2.95
N PRO A 73 2.65 -4.21 3.48
CA PRO A 73 1.93 -3.25 2.65
C PRO A 73 2.90 -2.47 1.76
N ASP A 74 2.50 -2.29 0.50
CA ASP A 74 3.30 -1.62 -0.53
C ASP A 74 2.45 -0.55 -1.22
N GLY A 75 2.10 -0.69 -2.49
CA GLY A 75 1.31 0.31 -3.20
C GLY A 75 -0.14 0.38 -2.78
N VAL A 76 -0.70 1.59 -2.73
CA VAL A 76 -2.10 1.84 -2.33
C VAL A 76 -2.81 2.82 -3.26
N THR A 77 -4.13 2.72 -3.35
CA THR A 77 -4.99 3.63 -4.10
C THR A 77 -6.39 3.68 -3.50
N PHE A 78 -7.15 4.76 -3.73
CA PHE A 78 -8.55 4.84 -3.30
C PHE A 78 -9.52 4.45 -4.41
N ASP A 79 -10.64 3.84 -4.03
CA ASP A 79 -11.82 3.79 -4.88
C ASP A 79 -12.73 5.01 -4.64
N ALA A 80 -13.79 5.13 -5.45
CA ALA A 80 -14.75 6.24 -5.39
C ALA A 80 -15.60 6.27 -4.11
N PHE A 81 -15.63 5.18 -3.34
CA PHE A 81 -16.34 5.08 -2.06
C PHE A 81 -15.46 5.33 -0.85
N GLY A 82 -14.17 5.61 -1.07
CA GLY A 82 -13.21 5.88 -0.01
C GLY A 82 -12.60 4.63 0.61
N ASN A 83 -12.76 3.45 0.00
CA ASN A 83 -11.97 2.29 0.42
C ASN A 83 -10.53 2.46 -0.07
N LEU A 84 -9.57 2.26 0.82
CA LEU A 84 -8.15 2.24 0.50
C LEU A 84 -7.73 0.82 0.10
N TRP A 85 -7.55 0.60 -1.20
CA TRP A 85 -7.03 -0.65 -1.75
C TRP A 85 -5.51 -0.66 -1.66
N GLY A 86 -4.94 -1.82 -1.36
CA GLY A 86 -3.49 -1.95 -1.26
C GLY A 86 -3.00 -3.37 -1.47
N THR A 87 -1.71 -3.49 -1.72
CA THR A 87 -1.03 -4.78 -1.92
C THR A 87 -0.22 -5.15 -0.69
N LEU A 88 -0.12 -6.47 -0.43
CA LEU A 88 0.78 -7.04 0.56
C LEU A 88 1.85 -7.84 -0.20
N ILE A 89 3.00 -7.22 -0.43
CA ILE A 89 4.13 -7.90 -1.06
C ILE A 89 4.66 -9.02 -0.18
N MET A 90 5.21 -10.06 -0.76
CA MET A 90 5.64 -11.34 -0.16
C MET A 90 4.50 -12.29 0.21
N SER A 91 3.26 -11.83 0.34
CA SER A 91 2.08 -12.68 0.46
C SER A 91 1.19 -12.64 -0.78
N ASP A 92 1.50 -11.76 -1.73
CA ASP A 92 0.79 -11.56 -3.00
C ASP A 92 -0.73 -11.45 -2.82
N GLN A 93 -1.12 -10.60 -1.85
CA GLN A 93 -2.51 -10.32 -1.53
C GLN A 93 -2.89 -8.89 -1.92
N LEU A 94 -4.13 -8.74 -2.40
CA LEU A 94 -4.80 -7.45 -2.56
C LEU A 94 -5.79 -7.29 -1.41
N PHE A 95 -5.69 -6.21 -0.66
CA PHE A 95 -6.61 -5.88 0.42
C PHE A 95 -7.35 -4.57 0.14
N ALA A 96 -8.43 -4.33 0.88
CA ALA A 96 -9.05 -3.03 1.02
C ALA A 96 -9.33 -2.72 2.49
N LEU A 97 -9.10 -1.47 2.89
CA LEU A 97 -9.58 -0.91 4.14
C LEU A 97 -10.81 -0.06 3.85
N THR A 98 -11.94 -0.37 4.51
CA THR A 98 -13.14 0.46 4.41
C THR A 98 -12.91 1.84 5.05
N PRO A 99 -13.76 2.85 4.81
CA PRO A 99 -13.65 4.15 5.49
C PRO A 99 -13.63 4.06 7.01
N GLU A 100 -14.20 2.99 7.58
CA GLU A 100 -14.19 2.68 9.02
C GLU A 100 -12.92 1.95 9.47
N GLY A 101 -12.03 1.57 8.52
CA GLY A 101 -10.79 0.87 8.80
C GLY A 101 -10.92 -0.66 8.89
N GLU A 102 -12.04 -1.24 8.44
CA GLU A 102 -12.18 -2.70 8.37
C GLU A 102 -11.33 -3.24 7.21
N CYS A 103 -10.46 -4.22 7.49
CA CYS A 103 -9.61 -4.85 6.47
C CYS A 103 -10.31 -6.06 5.83
N ARG A 104 -10.31 -6.09 4.50
CA ARG A 104 -10.84 -7.19 3.68
C ARG A 104 -9.80 -7.62 2.65
N ILE A 105 -9.56 -8.93 2.54
CA ILE A 105 -8.74 -9.49 1.46
C ILE A 105 -9.65 -9.68 0.25
N LEU A 106 -9.30 -9.00 -0.85
CA LEU A 106 -10.06 -9.03 -2.11
C LEU A 106 -9.54 -10.10 -3.07
N PHE A 107 -8.25 -10.37 -3.03
CA PHE A 107 -7.60 -11.39 -3.85
C PHE A 107 -6.39 -11.95 -3.10
N ASP A 108 -6.16 -13.26 -3.21
CA ASP A 108 -5.06 -13.96 -2.57
C ASP A 108 -4.41 -14.91 -3.59
N ASP A 109 -3.20 -14.57 -4.02
CA ASP A 109 -2.36 -15.39 -4.91
C ASP A 109 -1.20 -16.05 -4.13
N GLY A 110 -1.20 -15.90 -2.81
CA GLY A 110 -0.10 -16.30 -1.94
C GLY A 110 0.10 -17.81 -1.82
N VAL A 111 1.28 -18.16 -1.33
CA VAL A 111 1.66 -19.54 -0.97
C VAL A 111 1.92 -19.55 0.54
N PRO A 112 0.90 -19.84 1.40
CA PRO A 112 0.93 -19.54 2.83
C PRO A 112 2.15 -20.07 3.58
N ALA A 113 2.54 -21.34 3.37
CA ALA A 113 3.70 -21.94 4.04
C ALA A 113 5.03 -21.29 3.61
N ALA A 114 5.15 -20.93 2.33
CA ALA A 114 6.34 -20.25 1.82
C ALA A 114 6.39 -18.79 2.27
N THR A 115 5.24 -18.10 2.35
CA THR A 115 5.13 -16.75 2.93
C THR A 115 5.58 -16.75 4.38
N ASP A 116 5.16 -17.73 5.20
CA ASP A 116 5.58 -17.84 6.59
C ASP A 116 7.10 -18.04 6.71
N ALA A 117 7.69 -18.90 5.86
CA ALA A 117 9.12 -19.12 5.83
C ALA A 117 9.90 -17.85 5.41
N LEU A 118 9.41 -17.14 4.40
CA LEU A 118 10.01 -15.92 3.91
C LEU A 118 9.93 -14.79 4.96
N GLU A 119 8.80 -14.62 5.62
CA GLU A 119 8.62 -13.62 6.67
C GLU A 119 9.53 -13.90 7.87
N LYS A 120 9.64 -15.16 8.29
CA LYS A 120 10.58 -15.58 9.33
C LYS A 120 12.03 -15.26 8.96
N ALA A 121 12.41 -15.55 7.71
CA ALA A 121 13.74 -15.23 7.20
C ALA A 121 13.98 -13.71 7.12
N PHE A 122 12.95 -12.93 6.78
CA PHE A 122 13.05 -11.46 6.76
C PHE A 122 13.41 -10.92 8.14
N TYR A 123 12.71 -11.31 9.21
CA TYR A 123 13.05 -10.88 10.56
C TYR A 123 14.41 -11.40 11.05
N ALA A 124 14.83 -12.56 10.56
CA ALA A 124 16.16 -13.11 10.83
C ALA A 124 17.27 -12.48 9.98
N ARG A 125 16.94 -11.57 9.04
CA ARG A 125 17.87 -10.98 8.05
C ARG A 125 18.58 -12.06 7.20
N ALA A 126 17.84 -13.11 6.85
CA ALA A 126 18.33 -14.29 6.13
C ALA A 126 17.48 -14.59 4.88
N VAL A 127 16.89 -13.56 4.27
CA VAL A 127 16.13 -13.71 3.02
C VAL A 127 17.05 -14.15 1.90
N THR A 128 16.63 -15.16 1.14
CA THR A 128 17.33 -15.64 -0.06
C THR A 128 16.42 -15.55 -1.29
N PRO A 129 17.00 -15.50 -2.51
CA PRO A 129 16.21 -15.53 -3.74
C PRO A 129 15.28 -16.74 -3.83
N GLU A 130 15.70 -17.90 -3.34
CA GLU A 130 14.90 -19.15 -3.35
C GLU A 130 13.65 -19.03 -2.48
N LEU A 131 13.77 -18.45 -1.27
CA LEU A 131 12.64 -18.17 -0.39
C LEU A 131 11.65 -17.18 -1.04
N MET A 132 12.18 -16.12 -1.67
CA MET A 132 11.34 -15.17 -2.40
C MET A 132 10.60 -15.83 -3.56
N LEU A 133 11.29 -16.69 -4.32
CA LEU A 133 10.70 -17.43 -5.43
C LEU A 133 9.63 -18.42 -4.97
N ALA A 134 9.87 -19.10 -3.85
CA ALA A 134 8.92 -20.08 -3.30
C ALA A 134 7.62 -19.41 -2.83
N ALA A 135 7.68 -18.19 -2.33
CA ALA A 135 6.52 -17.43 -1.88
C ALA A 135 5.77 -16.72 -3.02
N ALA A 136 6.34 -16.67 -4.22
CA ALA A 136 5.75 -15.98 -5.35
C ALA A 136 4.45 -16.67 -5.84
N GLY A 137 3.39 -15.88 -5.98
CA GLY A 137 2.12 -16.29 -6.58
C GLY A 137 2.24 -16.61 -8.07
N LYS A 138 1.14 -17.01 -8.67
CA LYS A 138 1.09 -17.40 -10.08
C LYS A 138 0.57 -16.29 -11.00
N VAL A 139 -0.37 -15.51 -10.51
CA VAL A 139 -1.07 -14.44 -11.26
C VAL A 139 -0.30 -13.13 -11.18
N ALA A 140 0.01 -12.70 -9.95
CA ALA A 140 0.67 -11.43 -9.69
C ALA A 140 1.86 -11.60 -8.72
N PRO A 141 2.90 -12.38 -9.10
CA PRO A 141 4.05 -12.64 -8.24
C PRO A 141 4.77 -11.36 -7.84
N TRP A 142 5.01 -11.20 -6.55
CA TRP A 142 5.57 -10.01 -5.93
C TRP A 142 4.71 -8.77 -6.22
N MET A 143 3.41 -8.89 -5.89
CA MET A 143 2.43 -7.83 -6.06
C MET A 143 2.81 -6.61 -5.21
N ALA A 144 3.18 -5.52 -5.88
CA ALA A 144 3.77 -4.35 -5.25
C ALA A 144 2.93 -3.08 -5.41
N SER A 145 2.00 -3.03 -6.35
CA SER A 145 1.16 -1.86 -6.55
C SER A 145 -0.21 -2.19 -7.12
N VAL A 146 -1.16 -1.28 -6.92
CA VAL A 146 -2.50 -1.35 -7.47
C VAL A 146 -2.92 0.03 -7.94
N THR A 147 -3.59 0.11 -9.08
CA THR A 147 -4.17 1.35 -9.58
C THR A 147 -5.44 1.08 -10.38
N PHE A 148 -6.32 2.07 -10.42
CA PHE A 148 -7.47 2.09 -11.32
C PHE A 148 -7.11 2.81 -12.60
N GLY A 149 -7.70 2.37 -13.72
CA GLY A 149 -7.46 2.98 -15.02
C GLY A 149 -8.63 2.79 -15.97
N ASP A 150 -8.39 3.08 -17.27
CA ASP A 150 -9.36 3.28 -18.33
C ASP A 150 -10.25 4.53 -18.11
N PRO A 151 -10.98 5.00 -19.13
CA PRO A 151 -11.78 6.22 -19.01
C PRO A 151 -12.87 6.19 -17.94
N ASP A 152 -13.33 5.00 -17.55
CA ASP A 152 -14.35 4.80 -16.51
C ASP A 152 -13.74 4.47 -15.13
N LEU A 153 -12.41 4.39 -15.03
CA LEU A 153 -11.65 4.05 -13.82
C LEU A 153 -12.07 2.72 -13.19
N LYS A 154 -12.61 1.78 -13.97
CA LYS A 154 -13.06 0.48 -13.46
C LYS A 154 -12.12 -0.68 -13.76
N THR A 155 -11.05 -0.47 -14.49
CA THR A 155 -10.03 -1.49 -14.67
C THR A 155 -8.98 -1.37 -13.58
N VAL A 156 -8.84 -2.42 -12.79
CA VAL A 156 -7.80 -2.50 -11.74
C VAL A 156 -6.58 -3.18 -12.33
N TYR A 157 -5.46 -2.49 -12.30
CA TYR A 157 -4.16 -3.00 -12.72
C TYR A 157 -3.32 -3.36 -11.50
N LEU A 158 -2.72 -4.55 -11.52
CA LEU A 158 -1.84 -5.03 -10.45
C LEU A 158 -0.39 -4.93 -10.92
N GLY A 159 0.36 -4.01 -10.34
CA GLY A 159 1.79 -3.92 -10.54
C GLY A 159 2.51 -5.03 -9.79
N ARG A 160 3.49 -5.66 -10.44
CA ARG A 160 4.28 -6.74 -9.88
C ARG A 160 5.75 -6.59 -10.22
N LEU A 161 6.62 -7.02 -9.33
CA LEU A 161 8.07 -6.93 -9.54
C LEU A 161 8.62 -8.08 -10.39
N ARG A 162 7.82 -9.12 -10.61
CA ARG A 162 8.22 -10.28 -11.41
C ARG A 162 7.20 -10.61 -12.49
N GLY A 163 7.66 -10.80 -13.73
CA GLY A 163 6.86 -11.22 -14.88
C GLY A 163 6.83 -10.15 -15.97
N GLU A 164 6.26 -10.52 -17.12
CA GLU A 164 6.30 -9.72 -18.36
C GLU A 164 4.96 -9.04 -18.70
N ARG A 165 3.92 -9.27 -17.89
CA ARG A 165 2.57 -8.76 -18.14
C ARG A 165 2.03 -8.10 -16.90
N ILE A 166 1.16 -7.12 -17.06
CA ILE A 166 0.42 -6.48 -15.98
C ILE A 166 -0.95 -7.19 -15.87
N PRO A 167 -1.21 -7.96 -14.80
CA PRO A 167 -2.53 -8.50 -14.54
C PRO A 167 -3.55 -7.39 -14.32
N TYR A 168 -4.77 -7.60 -14.78
CA TYR A 168 -5.87 -6.66 -14.57
C TYR A 168 -7.19 -7.40 -14.46
N PHE A 169 -8.17 -6.73 -13.86
CA PHE A 169 -9.55 -7.18 -13.79
C PHE A 169 -10.52 -6.00 -13.77
N ARG A 170 -11.80 -6.27 -13.97
CA ARG A 170 -12.83 -5.23 -13.88
C ARG A 170 -13.40 -5.19 -12.48
N SER A 171 -13.37 -4.01 -11.87
CA SER A 171 -14.05 -3.70 -10.62
C SER A 171 -15.49 -3.29 -10.90
N PRO A 172 -16.46 -3.63 -10.04
CA PRO A 172 -17.81 -3.07 -10.11
C PRO A 172 -17.80 -1.55 -9.88
N ASP A 173 -16.87 -1.07 -9.07
CA ASP A 173 -16.74 0.31 -8.64
C ASP A 173 -15.54 0.99 -9.28
N ALA A 174 -15.65 2.30 -9.49
CA ALA A 174 -14.58 3.11 -10.06
C ALA A 174 -13.53 3.45 -9.01
N GLY A 175 -12.30 3.67 -9.44
CA GLY A 175 -11.26 4.29 -8.63
C GLY A 175 -11.49 5.78 -8.42
N LEU A 176 -10.81 6.34 -7.43
CA LEU A 176 -10.72 7.79 -7.25
C LEU A 176 -9.79 8.37 -8.31
N PRO A 177 -10.21 9.39 -9.09
CA PRO A 177 -9.31 10.06 -10.01
C PRO A 177 -8.09 10.65 -9.29
N MET A 178 -6.93 10.53 -9.90
CA MET A 178 -5.74 11.18 -9.36
C MET A 178 -5.78 12.68 -9.66
N VAL A 179 -5.18 13.49 -8.77
CA VAL A 179 -5.18 14.96 -8.85
C VAL A 179 -4.56 15.54 -10.14
N HIS A 180 -3.85 14.75 -10.89
CA HIS A 180 -3.19 15.14 -12.14
C HIS A 180 -3.82 14.52 -13.41
N TRP A 181 -5.01 13.97 -13.30
CA TRP A 181 -5.77 13.38 -14.43
C TRP A 181 -6.87 14.34 -14.89
#